data_048fc2e9e7a1fb163603f77da05d6dc1
#
_entry.id   048fc2e9e7a1fb163603f77da05d6dc1
#
_cell.length_a   1.000
_cell.length_b   1.000
_cell.length_c   1.000
_cell.angle_alpha   90.00
_cell.angle_beta   90.00
_cell.angle_gamma   90.00
#
_symmetry.space_group_name_H-M   'P 1'
#
loop_
_entity.id
_entity.type
_entity.pdbx_description
1 polymer ?
#
loop_
_entity_poly.entity_id
_entity_poly.type
_entity_poly.pdbx_seq_one_letter_code
_entity_poly.pdbx_strand_id
1 'polypeptide(L)'
;LFLLLFSGYALKAGVIFLTHEYYILPAVPLLAIIGGYALSTLGKYAWVLMLCISMEAIGNQLYDFRLNRSEAYKLELGQLGECYIPKEALVAINGNSNPQELYLLGRKGWNLDDQSLRQKALVNELTGKGCSYLVINKRTLPSLPNYGKIIYDGVDYKLIQLKK
;
A
#
# COMPACT_ATOMS: atom_id res chain seq x y z
N LEU A 1 -14.34 33.05 -1.66
CA LEU A 1 -14.53 32.22 -0.47
C LEU A 1 -13.79 30.88 -0.59
N PHE A 2 -14.04 30.08 -1.66
CA PHE A 2 -13.42 28.74 -1.82
C PHE A 2 -11.89 28.80 -1.78
N LEU A 3 -11.24 29.70 -2.52
CA LEU A 3 -9.78 29.86 -2.53
C LEU A 3 -9.22 30.17 -1.14
N LEU A 4 -9.90 30.99 -0.34
CA LEU A 4 -9.50 31.30 1.03
C LEU A 4 -9.59 30.06 1.93
N LEU A 5 -10.67 29.30 1.82
CA LEU A 5 -10.84 28.06 2.58
C LEU A 5 -9.81 27.01 2.18
N PHE A 6 -9.55 26.85 0.88
CA PHE A 6 -8.54 25.92 0.39
C PHE A 6 -7.12 26.35 0.79
N SER A 7 -6.80 27.65 0.74
CA SER A 7 -5.51 28.15 1.23
C SER A 7 -5.34 27.87 2.73
N GLY A 8 -6.38 28.11 3.53
CA GLY A 8 -6.37 27.79 4.96
C GLY A 8 -6.16 26.30 5.22
N TYR A 9 -6.81 25.43 4.43
CA TYR A 9 -6.62 23.99 4.48
C TYR A 9 -5.17 23.58 4.14
N ALA A 10 -4.61 24.11 3.04
CA ALA A 10 -3.24 23.83 2.62
C ALA A 10 -2.21 24.29 3.66
N LEU A 11 -2.40 25.49 4.23
CA LEU A 11 -1.54 26.02 5.30
C LEU A 11 -1.61 25.16 6.57
N LYS A 12 -2.82 24.69 6.94
CA LYS A 12 -3.00 23.78 8.08
C LYS A 12 -2.33 22.43 7.87
N ALA A 13 -2.38 21.89 6.66
CA ALA A 13 -1.73 20.63 6.32
C ALA A 13 -0.19 20.75 6.29
N GLY A 14 0.35 21.96 6.07
CA GLY A 14 1.79 22.23 6.11
C GLY A 14 2.59 21.37 5.13
N VAL A 15 3.70 20.80 5.59
CA VAL A 15 4.61 19.98 4.78
C VAL A 15 3.92 18.72 4.23
N ILE A 16 2.93 18.18 4.97
CA ILE A 16 2.19 16.99 4.55
C ILE A 16 1.43 17.24 3.23
N PHE A 17 0.97 18.48 3.01
CA PHE A 17 0.32 18.85 1.76
C PHE A 17 1.19 18.64 0.52
N LEU A 18 2.51 18.86 0.65
CA LEU A 18 3.47 18.71 -0.44
C LEU A 18 3.89 17.25 -0.67
N THR A 19 3.77 16.40 0.36
CA THR A 19 4.22 15.01 0.31
C THR A 19 3.12 14.03 -0.12
N HIS A 20 1.86 14.46 -0.13
CA HIS A 20 0.72 13.60 -0.45
C HIS A 20 -0.22 14.26 -1.46
N GLU A 21 -0.20 13.79 -2.69
CA GLU A 21 -0.94 14.33 -3.83
C GLU A 21 -2.47 14.38 -3.61
N TYR A 22 -3.01 13.47 -2.80
CA TYR A 22 -4.45 13.42 -2.53
C TYR A 22 -5.00 14.64 -1.76
N TYR A 23 -4.13 15.45 -1.13
CA TYR A 23 -4.59 16.69 -0.48
C TYR A 23 -5.09 17.76 -1.47
N ILE A 24 -4.78 17.62 -2.76
CA ILE A 24 -5.32 18.51 -3.81
C ILE A 24 -6.77 18.16 -4.21
N LEU A 25 -7.24 16.93 -3.90
CA LEU A 25 -8.57 16.45 -4.31
C LEU A 25 -9.72 17.42 -4.02
N PRO A 26 -9.78 18.13 -2.89
CA PRO A 26 -10.85 19.11 -2.64
C PRO A 26 -10.85 20.27 -3.64
N ALA A 27 -9.71 20.59 -4.28
CA ALA A 27 -9.61 21.66 -5.28
C ALA A 27 -9.99 21.19 -6.70
N VAL A 28 -10.01 19.89 -6.97
CA VAL A 28 -10.25 19.35 -8.32
C VAL A 28 -11.54 19.87 -8.96
N PRO A 29 -12.71 19.95 -8.28
CA PRO A 29 -13.92 20.47 -8.90
C PRO A 29 -13.77 21.93 -9.37
N LEU A 30 -13.09 22.77 -8.58
CA LEU A 30 -12.86 24.15 -8.97
C LEU A 30 -11.88 24.24 -10.17
N LEU A 31 -10.80 23.47 -10.12
CA LEU A 31 -9.83 23.41 -11.22
C LEU A 31 -10.48 22.90 -12.51
N ALA A 32 -11.40 21.94 -12.42
CA ALA A 32 -12.16 21.43 -13.55
C ALA A 32 -13.08 22.51 -14.16
N ILE A 33 -13.76 23.33 -13.33
CA ILE A 33 -14.60 24.43 -13.79
C ILE A 33 -13.76 25.50 -14.48
N ILE A 34 -12.65 25.92 -13.88
CA ILE A 34 -11.74 26.92 -14.45
C ILE A 34 -11.15 26.42 -15.77
N GLY A 35 -10.67 25.15 -15.79
CA GLY A 35 -10.13 24.53 -16.98
C GLY A 35 -11.16 24.39 -18.09
N GLY A 36 -12.38 23.96 -17.77
CA GLY A 36 -13.48 23.88 -18.72
C GLY A 36 -13.86 25.22 -19.31
N TYR A 37 -13.91 26.27 -18.47
CA TYR A 37 -14.14 27.64 -18.96
C TYR A 37 -13.01 28.12 -19.90
N ALA A 38 -11.75 27.92 -19.51
CA ALA A 38 -10.60 28.24 -20.34
C ALA A 38 -10.64 27.51 -21.69
N LEU A 39 -10.95 26.21 -21.68
CA LEU A 39 -11.11 25.41 -22.90
C LEU A 39 -12.25 25.94 -23.80
N SER A 40 -13.36 26.39 -23.22
CA SER A 40 -14.49 26.91 -23.99
C SER A 40 -14.12 28.19 -24.81
N THR A 41 -13.12 28.93 -24.35
CA THR A 41 -12.64 30.15 -25.07
C THR A 41 -11.74 29.82 -26.28
N LEU A 42 -11.20 28.57 -26.35
CA LEU A 42 -10.29 28.15 -27.43
C LEU A 42 -11.01 27.65 -28.70
N GLY A 43 -12.33 27.55 -28.68
CA GLY A 43 -13.14 27.14 -29.82
C GLY A 43 -12.65 25.78 -30.41
N LYS A 44 -12.40 25.76 -31.72
CA LYS A 44 -11.97 24.52 -32.42
C LYS A 44 -10.65 23.93 -31.96
N TYR A 45 -9.82 24.65 -31.24
CA TYR A 45 -8.52 24.14 -30.76
C TYR A 45 -8.63 23.44 -29.40
N ALA A 46 -9.75 23.58 -28.70
CA ALA A 46 -9.96 22.95 -27.40
C ALA A 46 -9.76 21.42 -27.43
N TRP A 47 -10.27 20.76 -28.47
CA TRP A 47 -10.14 19.31 -28.60
C TRP A 47 -8.70 18.84 -28.78
N VAL A 48 -7.85 19.62 -29.49
CA VAL A 48 -6.43 19.29 -29.66
C VAL A 48 -5.72 19.38 -28.31
N LEU A 49 -5.96 20.44 -27.55
CA LEU A 49 -5.39 20.62 -26.22
C LEU A 49 -5.86 19.51 -25.26
N MET A 50 -7.15 19.16 -25.28
CA MET A 50 -7.67 18.03 -24.49
C MET A 50 -6.99 16.71 -24.83
N LEU A 51 -6.77 16.45 -26.12
CA LEU A 51 -6.05 15.24 -26.55
C LEU A 51 -4.63 15.22 -26.01
N CYS A 52 -3.90 16.35 -26.12
CA CYS A 52 -2.53 16.45 -25.60
C CYS A 52 -2.48 16.22 -24.09
N ILE A 53 -3.37 16.85 -23.32
CA ILE A 53 -3.46 16.68 -21.86
C ILE A 53 -3.80 15.21 -21.50
N SER A 54 -4.73 14.59 -22.27
CA SER A 54 -5.09 13.19 -22.02
C SER A 54 -3.92 12.24 -22.31
N MET A 55 -3.16 12.48 -23.37
CA MET A 55 -1.98 11.69 -23.70
C MET A 55 -0.89 11.84 -22.62
N GLU A 56 -0.66 13.06 -22.14
CA GLU A 56 0.26 13.31 -21.03
C GLU A 56 -0.19 12.60 -19.75
N ALA A 57 -1.46 12.74 -19.39
CA ALA A 57 -2.02 12.09 -18.20
C ALA A 57 -1.88 10.56 -18.26
N ILE A 58 -2.17 9.95 -19.43
CA ILE A 58 -1.96 8.50 -19.65
C ILE A 58 -0.48 8.17 -19.52
N GLY A 59 0.41 8.95 -20.13
CA GLY A 59 1.86 8.75 -20.08
C GLY A 59 2.40 8.76 -18.64
N ASN A 60 1.97 9.71 -17.84
CA ASN A 60 2.36 9.83 -16.44
C ASN A 60 1.84 8.66 -15.60
N GLN A 61 0.61 8.19 -15.84
CA GLN A 61 0.02 7.08 -15.10
C GLN A 61 0.57 5.71 -15.51
N LEU A 62 1.14 5.56 -16.71
CA LEU A 62 1.71 4.27 -17.16
C LEU A 62 2.78 3.74 -16.19
N TYR A 63 3.47 4.62 -15.48
CA TYR A 63 4.44 4.21 -14.47
C TYR A 63 3.78 3.50 -13.29
N ASP A 64 2.65 4.00 -12.83
CA ASP A 64 1.93 3.46 -11.67
C ASP A 64 1.26 2.11 -11.97
N PHE A 65 0.91 1.87 -13.25
CA PHE A 65 0.36 0.59 -13.70
C PHE A 65 1.43 -0.48 -13.98
N ARG A 66 2.72 -0.11 -13.96
CA ARG A 66 3.80 -1.08 -14.15
C ARG A 66 4.21 -1.68 -12.81
N LEU A 67 4.09 -3.00 -12.70
CA LEU A 67 4.68 -3.71 -11.57
C LEU A 67 6.20 -3.51 -11.59
N ASN A 68 6.74 -2.91 -10.54
CA ASN A 68 8.18 -2.80 -10.39
C ASN A 68 8.77 -4.20 -10.25
N ARG A 69 9.77 -4.54 -11.06
CA ARG A 69 10.42 -5.86 -11.03
C ARG A 69 10.99 -6.19 -9.65
N SER A 70 11.45 -5.18 -8.90
CA SER A 70 11.91 -5.35 -7.52
C SER A 70 10.82 -5.79 -6.55
N GLU A 71 9.55 -5.58 -6.89
CA GLU A 71 8.37 -5.87 -6.08
C GLU A 71 7.64 -7.15 -6.53
N ALA A 72 8.03 -7.71 -7.71
CA ALA A 72 7.36 -8.85 -8.32
C ALA A 72 7.33 -10.09 -7.41
N TYR A 73 8.33 -10.25 -6.53
CA TYR A 73 8.39 -11.33 -5.55
C TYR A 73 7.18 -11.34 -4.60
N LYS A 74 6.59 -10.17 -4.32
CA LYS A 74 5.42 -10.07 -3.45
C LYS A 74 4.17 -10.78 -3.99
N LEU A 75 4.11 -11.05 -5.29
CA LEU A 75 3.01 -11.81 -5.90
C LEU A 75 2.92 -13.25 -5.40
N GLU A 76 4.03 -13.83 -4.89
CA GLU A 76 4.06 -15.13 -4.26
C GLU A 76 3.11 -15.21 -3.05
N LEU A 77 2.88 -14.08 -2.36
CA LEU A 77 2.01 -14.01 -1.19
C LEU A 77 0.58 -14.45 -1.48
N GLY A 78 0.04 -14.16 -2.66
CA GLY A 78 -1.30 -14.60 -3.06
C GLY A 78 -1.42 -16.13 -3.03
N GLN A 79 -0.45 -16.81 -3.61
CA GLN A 79 -0.40 -18.27 -3.61
C GLN A 79 -0.18 -18.84 -2.21
N LEU A 80 0.72 -18.24 -1.43
CA LEU A 80 0.95 -18.62 -0.03
C LEU A 80 -0.33 -18.52 0.80
N GLY A 81 -1.06 -17.42 0.66
CA GLY A 81 -2.33 -17.24 1.34
C GLY A 81 -3.33 -18.34 0.98
N GLU A 82 -3.51 -18.60 -0.30
CA GLU A 82 -4.51 -19.57 -0.75
C GLU A 82 -4.17 -21.01 -0.43
N CYS A 83 -2.89 -21.40 -0.57
CA CYS A 83 -2.47 -22.79 -0.43
C CYS A 83 -2.26 -23.23 1.04
N TYR A 84 -1.79 -22.31 1.90
CA TYR A 84 -1.29 -22.72 3.22
C TYR A 84 -2.02 -22.08 4.40
N ILE A 85 -2.80 -21.03 4.19
CA ILE A 85 -3.41 -20.28 5.29
C ILE A 85 -4.94 -20.32 5.15
N PRO A 86 -5.69 -20.82 6.15
CA PRO A 86 -7.15 -20.77 6.14
C PRO A 86 -7.66 -19.33 6.00
N LYS A 87 -8.80 -19.12 5.30
CA LYS A 87 -9.35 -17.79 5.03
C LYS A 87 -9.61 -16.96 6.28
N GLU A 88 -10.05 -17.62 7.35
CA GLU A 88 -10.42 -16.94 8.61
C GLU A 88 -9.23 -16.83 9.59
N ALA A 89 -8.05 -17.35 9.22
CA ALA A 89 -6.88 -17.29 10.09
C ALA A 89 -6.33 -15.87 10.15
N LEU A 90 -5.98 -15.42 11.35
CA LEU A 90 -5.28 -14.18 11.58
C LEU A 90 -3.77 -14.38 11.43
N VAL A 91 -3.14 -13.44 10.74
CA VAL A 91 -1.71 -13.52 10.43
C VAL A 91 -0.97 -12.27 10.92
N ALA A 92 0.33 -12.38 11.13
CA ALA A 92 1.20 -11.23 11.27
C ALA A 92 2.33 -11.32 10.21
N ILE A 93 2.69 -10.17 9.64
CA ILE A 93 3.70 -10.06 8.57
C ILE A 93 4.61 -8.86 8.83
N ASN A 94 5.88 -8.95 8.45
CA ASN A 94 6.84 -7.86 8.57
C ASN A 94 6.85 -6.94 7.34
N GLY A 95 5.70 -6.37 7.01
CA GLY A 95 5.56 -5.40 5.91
C GLY A 95 5.92 -3.96 6.28
N ASN A 96 6.45 -3.71 7.49
CA ASN A 96 6.74 -2.38 8.02
C ASN A 96 5.53 -1.44 7.98
N SER A 97 5.71 -0.20 7.52
CA SER A 97 4.62 0.79 7.43
C SER A 97 3.67 0.57 6.24
N ASN A 98 4.05 -0.29 5.27
CA ASN A 98 3.28 -0.52 4.06
C ASN A 98 2.45 -1.82 4.19
N PRO A 99 1.11 -1.77 4.21
CA PRO A 99 0.25 -2.94 4.35
C PRO A 99 0.11 -3.76 3.05
N GLN A 100 0.83 -3.42 1.99
CA GLN A 100 0.73 -4.05 0.67
C GLN A 100 0.90 -5.58 0.73
N GLU A 101 1.87 -6.06 1.50
CA GLU A 101 2.13 -7.51 1.62
C GLU A 101 0.99 -8.23 2.32
N LEU A 102 0.43 -7.64 3.37
CA LEU A 102 -0.75 -8.20 4.05
C LEU A 102 -1.98 -8.22 3.12
N TYR A 103 -2.14 -7.18 2.30
CA TYR A 103 -3.19 -7.10 1.30
C TYR A 103 -3.03 -8.19 0.22
N LEU A 104 -1.83 -8.36 -0.32
CA LEU A 104 -1.53 -9.39 -1.34
C LEU A 104 -1.70 -10.81 -0.79
N LEU A 105 -1.41 -11.02 0.49
CA LEU A 105 -1.64 -12.29 1.17
C LEU A 105 -3.15 -12.64 1.26
N GLY A 106 -4.03 -11.64 1.16
CA GLY A 106 -5.48 -11.82 1.22
C GLY A 106 -5.99 -12.34 2.56
N ARG A 107 -5.33 -11.97 3.66
CA ARG A 107 -5.68 -12.38 5.04
C ARG A 107 -5.78 -11.18 5.96
N LYS A 108 -6.54 -11.33 7.05
CA LYS A 108 -6.64 -10.32 8.11
C LYS A 108 -5.51 -10.52 9.12
N GLY A 109 -5.08 -9.41 9.74
CA GLY A 109 -4.04 -9.52 10.76
C GLY A 109 -3.27 -8.24 11.00
N TRP A 110 -2.00 -8.40 11.35
CA TRP A 110 -1.13 -7.30 11.76
C TRP A 110 0.03 -7.14 10.80
N ASN A 111 0.28 -5.89 10.44
CA ASN A 111 1.48 -5.48 9.72
C ASN A 111 2.46 -4.90 10.74
N LEU A 112 3.64 -5.48 10.85
CA LEU A 112 4.62 -5.19 11.88
C LEU A 112 5.95 -4.78 11.26
N ASP A 113 6.78 -4.13 12.02
CA ASP A 113 8.18 -3.90 11.67
C ASP A 113 9.06 -5.09 12.08
N ASP A 114 10.26 -5.15 11.50
CA ASP A 114 11.21 -6.24 11.72
C ASP A 114 11.66 -6.36 13.20
N GLN A 115 11.73 -5.24 13.93
CA GLN A 115 12.14 -5.24 15.34
C GLN A 115 11.03 -5.81 16.23
N SER A 116 9.80 -5.46 15.95
CA SER A 116 8.62 -5.94 16.65
C SER A 116 8.50 -7.46 16.55
N LEU A 117 8.75 -8.05 15.38
CA LEU A 117 8.73 -9.50 15.21
C LEU A 117 9.86 -10.26 15.93
N ARG A 118 10.94 -9.59 16.29
CA ARG A 118 12.00 -10.19 17.13
C ARG A 118 11.60 -10.30 18.60
N GLN A 119 10.59 -9.54 19.03
CA GLN A 119 10.12 -9.52 20.43
C GLN A 119 9.18 -10.69 20.70
N LYS A 120 9.67 -11.71 21.39
CA LYS A 120 8.87 -12.89 21.74
C LYS A 120 7.62 -12.53 22.56
N ALA A 121 7.71 -11.50 23.40
CA ALA A 121 6.57 -11.04 24.18
C ALA A 121 5.42 -10.56 23.29
N LEU A 122 5.73 -9.77 22.24
CA LEU A 122 4.74 -9.29 21.29
C LEU A 122 4.12 -10.43 20.49
N VAL A 123 4.92 -11.39 20.02
CA VAL A 123 4.42 -12.55 19.28
C VAL A 123 3.48 -13.40 20.16
N ASN A 124 3.79 -13.56 21.45
CA ASN A 124 2.92 -14.25 22.40
C ASN A 124 1.61 -13.48 22.63
N GLU A 125 1.68 -12.15 22.76
CA GLU A 125 0.49 -11.29 22.86
C GLU A 125 -0.42 -11.43 21.63
N LEU A 126 0.15 -11.39 20.43
CA LEU A 126 -0.59 -11.58 19.18
C LEU A 126 -1.21 -12.97 19.10
N THR A 127 -0.50 -14.01 19.56
CA THR A 127 -1.03 -15.37 19.65
C THR A 127 -2.25 -15.40 20.57
N GLY A 128 -2.19 -14.72 21.72
CA GLY A 128 -3.32 -14.55 22.63
C GLY A 128 -4.50 -13.82 22.00
N LYS A 129 -4.25 -12.90 21.04
CA LYS A 129 -5.27 -12.22 20.25
C LYS A 129 -5.79 -13.03 19.05
N GLY A 130 -5.33 -14.29 18.89
CA GLY A 130 -5.79 -15.19 17.83
C GLY A 130 -4.90 -15.26 16.59
N CYS A 131 -3.72 -14.62 16.60
CA CYS A 131 -2.74 -14.78 15.53
C CYS A 131 -2.31 -16.25 15.46
N SER A 132 -2.44 -16.85 14.28
CA SER A 132 -2.16 -18.28 14.09
C SER A 132 -0.97 -18.52 13.18
N TYR A 133 -0.58 -17.54 12.37
CA TYR A 133 0.52 -17.64 11.43
C TYR A 133 1.39 -16.38 11.42
N LEU A 134 2.70 -16.59 11.25
CA LEU A 134 3.65 -15.53 10.92
C LEU A 134 4.13 -15.72 9.49
N VAL A 135 4.07 -14.66 8.70
CA VAL A 135 4.65 -14.57 7.36
C VAL A 135 5.86 -13.66 7.42
N ILE A 136 7.01 -14.18 7.06
CA ILE A 136 8.29 -13.48 7.19
C ILE A 136 8.83 -13.18 5.81
N ASN A 137 8.98 -11.90 5.50
CA ASN A 137 9.74 -11.44 4.36
C ASN A 137 11.24 -11.60 4.68
N LYS A 138 11.90 -12.57 4.05
CA LYS A 138 13.31 -12.91 4.31
C LYS A 138 14.28 -11.87 3.75
N ARG A 139 13.83 -11.02 2.82
CA ARG A 139 14.66 -9.95 2.26
C ARG A 139 14.99 -8.87 3.29
N THR A 140 14.07 -8.60 4.20
CA THR A 140 14.26 -7.60 5.27
C THR A 140 14.64 -8.27 6.59
N LEU A 141 14.14 -9.49 6.84
CA LEU A 141 14.36 -10.21 8.08
C LEU A 141 14.80 -11.65 7.82
N PRO A 142 16.10 -11.88 7.52
CA PRO A 142 16.60 -13.19 7.10
C PRO A 142 16.56 -14.27 8.20
N SER A 143 16.57 -13.88 9.47
CA SER A 143 16.54 -14.81 10.59
C SER A 143 15.66 -14.35 11.74
N LEU A 144 14.90 -15.29 12.30
CA LEU A 144 14.05 -15.11 13.47
C LEU A 144 14.23 -16.25 14.45
N PRO A 145 13.92 -16.01 15.77
CA PRO A 145 13.75 -17.10 16.72
C PRO A 145 12.69 -18.10 16.26
N ASN A 146 12.79 -19.32 16.74
CA ASN A 146 11.77 -20.34 16.44
C ASN A 146 10.50 -20.07 17.25
N TYR A 147 9.43 -19.64 16.58
CA TYR A 147 8.13 -19.37 17.17
C TYR A 147 7.12 -20.51 17.00
N GLY A 148 7.41 -21.48 16.15
CA GLY A 148 6.48 -22.55 15.87
C GLY A 148 6.91 -23.50 14.76
N LYS A 149 5.93 -24.14 14.11
CA LYS A 149 6.17 -25.07 13.02
C LYS A 149 6.32 -24.30 11.70
N ILE A 150 7.44 -24.53 11.01
CA ILE A 150 7.62 -24.00 9.65
C ILE A 150 6.72 -24.81 8.71
N ILE A 151 5.82 -24.12 8.01
CA ILE A 151 4.89 -24.69 7.03
C ILE A 151 5.43 -24.51 5.61
N TYR A 152 6.09 -23.38 5.37
CA TYR A 152 6.69 -23.05 4.08
C TYR A 152 8.00 -22.27 4.30
N ASP A 153 9.03 -22.58 3.51
CA ASP A 153 10.31 -21.88 3.53
C ASP A 153 10.80 -21.68 2.09
N GLY A 154 10.31 -20.62 1.44
CA GLY A 154 10.68 -20.23 0.09
C GLY A 154 11.92 -19.35 0.05
N VAL A 155 12.21 -18.78 -1.13
CA VAL A 155 13.34 -17.87 -1.33
C VAL A 155 13.10 -16.56 -0.60
N ASP A 156 11.93 -15.96 -0.81
CA ASP A 156 11.60 -14.61 -0.34
C ASP A 156 10.78 -14.63 0.95
N TYR A 157 9.94 -15.64 1.14
CA TYR A 157 9.04 -15.74 2.28
C TYR A 157 9.19 -17.03 3.07
N LYS A 158 8.94 -16.93 4.37
CA LYS A 158 8.81 -18.04 5.29
C LYS A 158 7.46 -17.95 6.01
N LEU A 159 6.75 -19.08 6.09
CA LEU A 159 5.49 -19.22 6.82
C LEU A 159 5.68 -20.10 8.05
N ILE A 160 5.32 -19.56 9.19
CA ILE A 160 5.40 -20.25 10.49
C ILE A 160 4.01 -20.33 11.09
N GLN A 161 3.58 -21.53 11.43
CA GLN A 161 2.38 -21.74 12.24
C GLN A 161 2.75 -21.62 13.72
N LEU A 162 2.11 -20.67 14.41
CA LEU A 162 2.30 -20.46 15.84
C LEU A 162 1.73 -21.62 16.65
N LYS A 163 2.40 -21.99 17.73
CA LYS A 163 1.85 -22.93 18.70
C LYS A 163 0.87 -22.17 19.60
N LYS A 164 -0.35 -22.68 19.69
CA LYS A 164 -1.31 -22.24 20.70
C LYS A 164 -0.86 -22.65 22.09
#